data_b0687ab190bc0ffb7933dbd618c3acbd
#
_entry.id   b0687ab190bc0ffb7933dbd618c3acbd
#
_cell.length_a   1.000
_cell.length_b   1.000
_cell.length_c   1.000
_cell.angle_alpha   90.00
_cell.angle_beta   90.00
_cell.angle_gamma   90.00
#
_symmetry.space_group_name_H-M   'P 1'
#
loop_
_entity.id
_entity.type
_entity.pdbx_description
1 polymer ?
#
loop_
_entity_poly.entity_id
_entity_poly.type
_entity_poly.pdbx_seq_one_letter_code
_entity_poly.pdbx_strand_id
1 'polypeptide(L)'
;QEIPESKYTWADVTTYEVAIKPYRKQTTLQEVKKRGYAAAVDKTDAAMISDIQRGIKKDFVNVLGGEGVTAVTGKNLVATAANAWAALSNLVEDYGFGDVEAVFLVNPVDFAKQIGESEVFSAFGISYIENWAGLGTLISTGSVAAGTIYATVKGNIKVYVSPTDGDELFDCYTDETGYIAVSHSAEL
;
A
#
# COMPACT_ATOMS: atom_id res chain seq x y z
N GLN A 1 -9.78 46.01 -23.74
CA GLN A 1 -10.01 44.58 -23.61
C GLN A 1 -9.87 44.25 -22.12
N GLU A 2 -10.99 44.00 -21.44
CA GLU A 2 -10.96 43.60 -20.04
C GLU A 2 -10.38 42.19 -19.93
N ILE A 3 -9.38 42.01 -19.08
CA ILE A 3 -8.81 40.72 -18.75
C ILE A 3 -9.77 40.07 -17.72
N PRO A 4 -10.35 38.90 -17.99
CA PRO A 4 -11.22 38.26 -17.01
C PRO A 4 -10.46 37.89 -15.74
N GLU A 5 -10.97 38.32 -14.59
CA GLU A 5 -10.45 37.91 -13.29
C GLU A 5 -10.77 36.44 -13.03
N SER A 6 -9.72 35.65 -12.81
CA SER A 6 -9.89 34.28 -12.29
C SER A 6 -9.92 34.33 -10.77
N LYS A 7 -11.01 33.83 -10.18
CA LYS A 7 -11.15 33.70 -8.72
C LYS A 7 -10.80 32.28 -8.31
N TYR A 8 -9.88 32.14 -7.38
CA TYR A 8 -9.67 30.86 -6.70
C TYR A 8 -10.70 30.70 -5.58
N THR A 9 -11.51 29.67 -5.66
CA THR A 9 -12.37 29.23 -4.56
C THR A 9 -11.67 28.10 -3.83
N TRP A 10 -11.48 28.27 -2.51
CA TRP A 10 -10.98 27.18 -1.68
C TRP A 10 -12.08 26.13 -1.56
N ALA A 11 -11.71 24.86 -1.79
CA ALA A 11 -12.61 23.76 -1.48
C ALA A 11 -12.81 23.65 0.02
N ASP A 12 -13.98 23.18 0.45
CA ASP A 12 -14.25 22.92 1.86
C ASP A 12 -13.22 21.94 2.43
N VAL A 13 -12.79 22.21 3.67
CA VAL A 13 -11.86 21.34 4.38
C VAL A 13 -12.56 20.03 4.71
N THR A 14 -12.12 18.94 4.11
CA THR A 14 -12.59 17.60 4.46
C THR A 14 -11.84 17.13 5.70
N THR A 15 -12.58 16.85 6.78
CA THR A 15 -12.01 16.30 8.01
C THR A 15 -12.05 14.77 7.90
N TYR A 16 -10.92 14.11 8.07
CA TYR A 16 -10.82 12.67 8.17
C TYR A 16 -10.57 12.27 9.62
N GLU A 17 -11.33 11.29 10.09
CA GLU A 17 -11.09 10.68 11.39
C GLU A 17 -10.12 9.51 11.24
N VAL A 18 -9.12 9.49 12.11
CA VAL A 18 -8.16 8.37 12.18
C VAL A 18 -8.80 7.26 13.02
N ALA A 19 -8.89 6.07 12.46
CA ALA A 19 -9.46 4.91 13.14
C ALA A 19 -8.38 4.09 13.84
N ILE A 20 -8.60 3.77 15.11
CA ILE A 20 -7.70 2.89 15.88
C ILE A 20 -7.94 1.44 15.46
N LYS A 21 -6.87 0.75 15.03
CA LYS A 21 -6.90 -0.69 14.72
C LYS A 21 -6.06 -1.45 15.75
N PRO A 22 -6.71 -2.14 16.70
CA PRO A 22 -5.98 -2.91 17.69
C PRO A 22 -5.43 -4.21 17.08
N TYR A 23 -4.17 -4.52 17.39
CA TYR A 23 -3.52 -5.78 17.04
C TYR A 23 -3.12 -6.51 18.32
N ARG A 24 -3.32 -7.82 18.35
CA ARG A 24 -2.95 -8.66 19.48
C ARG A 24 -2.32 -9.97 18.99
N LYS A 25 -1.19 -10.35 19.57
CA LYS A 25 -0.56 -11.67 19.41
C LYS A 25 -0.31 -12.28 20.77
N GLN A 26 -0.40 -13.60 20.82
CA GLN A 26 -0.16 -14.37 22.02
C GLN A 26 0.92 -15.42 21.76
N THR A 27 1.78 -15.65 22.76
CA THR A 27 2.70 -16.77 22.78
C THR A 27 2.32 -17.76 23.87
N THR A 28 2.53 -19.05 23.64
CA THR A 28 2.17 -20.08 24.61
C THR A 28 3.28 -20.26 25.65
N LEU A 29 2.90 -20.68 26.85
CA LEU A 29 3.84 -21.03 27.90
C LEU A 29 4.81 -22.15 27.47
N GLN A 30 4.36 -23.05 26.58
CA GLN A 30 5.21 -24.10 26.02
C GLN A 30 6.32 -23.51 25.15
N GLU A 31 6.03 -22.50 24.34
CA GLU A 31 7.02 -21.83 23.51
C GLU A 31 8.04 -21.07 24.38
N VAL A 32 7.56 -20.42 25.45
CA VAL A 32 8.43 -19.77 26.46
C VAL A 32 9.35 -20.78 27.13
N LYS A 33 8.84 -21.94 27.55
CA LYS A 33 9.68 -23.01 28.15
C LYS A 33 10.68 -23.60 27.17
N LYS A 34 10.34 -23.68 25.90
CA LYS A 34 11.19 -24.28 24.86
C LYS A 34 12.29 -23.33 24.38
N ARG A 35 12.04 -22.04 24.28
CA ARG A 35 12.94 -21.05 23.67
C ARG A 35 13.49 -20.02 24.64
N GLY A 36 12.91 -19.91 25.83
CA GLY A 36 13.13 -18.80 26.75
C GLY A 36 12.18 -17.64 26.52
N TYR A 37 11.95 -16.84 27.55
CA TYR A 37 10.99 -15.72 27.54
C TYR A 37 11.31 -14.69 26.46
N ALA A 38 12.52 -14.15 26.45
CA ALA A 38 12.92 -13.11 25.51
C ALA A 38 12.74 -13.55 24.04
N ALA A 39 13.24 -14.73 23.67
CA ALA A 39 13.13 -15.22 22.30
C ALA A 39 11.68 -15.52 21.88
N ALA A 40 10.81 -15.90 22.81
CA ALA A 40 9.39 -16.12 22.54
C ALA A 40 8.63 -14.80 22.33
N VAL A 41 8.95 -13.77 23.12
CA VAL A 41 8.39 -12.43 22.98
C VAL A 41 8.86 -11.78 21.68
N ASP A 42 10.16 -11.76 21.39
CA ASP A 42 10.73 -11.19 20.15
C ASP A 42 10.10 -11.78 18.90
N LYS A 43 9.87 -13.10 18.89
CA LYS A 43 9.21 -13.78 17.77
C LYS A 43 7.74 -13.37 17.62
N THR A 44 7.06 -13.20 18.74
CA THR A 44 5.65 -12.76 18.75
C THR A 44 5.53 -11.33 18.27
N ASP A 45 6.43 -10.46 18.69
CA ASP A 45 6.54 -9.08 18.24
C ASP A 45 6.80 -8.99 16.73
N ALA A 46 7.78 -9.71 16.23
CA ALA A 46 8.08 -9.74 14.80
C ALA A 46 6.87 -10.21 13.97
N ALA A 47 6.12 -11.20 14.47
CA ALA A 47 4.90 -11.67 13.83
C ALA A 47 3.79 -10.62 13.86
N MET A 48 3.66 -9.86 14.95
CA MET A 48 2.69 -8.78 15.08
C MET A 48 3.00 -7.63 14.13
N ILE A 49 4.25 -7.19 14.08
CA ILE A 49 4.71 -6.16 13.13
C ILE A 49 4.42 -6.57 11.68
N SER A 50 4.66 -7.85 11.35
CA SER A 50 4.33 -8.38 10.01
C SER A 50 2.84 -8.33 9.71
N ASP A 51 1.97 -8.60 10.68
CA ASP A 51 0.52 -8.52 10.51
C ASP A 51 0.04 -7.06 10.34
N ILE A 52 0.61 -6.13 11.11
CA ILE A 52 0.35 -4.69 10.99
C ILE A 52 0.73 -4.21 9.58
N GLN A 53 1.94 -4.52 9.12
CA GLN A 53 2.39 -4.16 7.77
C GLN A 53 1.49 -4.74 6.66
N ARG A 54 1.01 -5.97 6.85
CA ARG A 54 0.06 -6.59 5.92
C ARG A 54 -1.29 -5.88 5.95
N GLY A 55 -1.76 -5.49 7.14
CA GLY A 55 -2.98 -4.71 7.31
C GLY A 55 -2.90 -3.38 6.55
N ILE A 56 -1.84 -2.61 6.77
CA ILE A 56 -1.59 -1.33 6.10
C ILE A 56 -1.59 -1.51 4.56
N LYS A 57 -0.87 -2.52 4.05
CA LYS A 57 -0.84 -2.79 2.60
C LYS A 57 -2.23 -3.11 2.05
N LYS A 58 -3.03 -3.88 2.78
CA LYS A 58 -4.39 -4.24 2.38
C LYS A 58 -5.30 -3.01 2.34
N ASP A 59 -5.24 -2.17 3.38
CA ASP A 59 -6.04 -0.94 3.43
C ASP A 59 -5.66 0.03 2.32
N PHE A 60 -4.37 0.19 2.06
CA PHE A 60 -3.86 0.98 0.95
C PHE A 60 -4.46 0.53 -0.40
N VAL A 61 -4.44 -0.78 -0.68
CA VAL A 61 -5.02 -1.31 -1.93
C VAL A 61 -6.54 -1.16 -1.97
N ASN A 62 -7.23 -1.28 -0.83
CA ASN A 62 -8.67 -1.05 -0.75
C ASN A 62 -9.03 0.41 -1.10
N VAL A 63 -8.23 1.38 -0.65
CA VAL A 63 -8.42 2.80 -1.00
C VAL A 63 -8.23 3.02 -2.50
N LEU A 64 -7.26 2.37 -3.12
CA LEU A 64 -7.04 2.47 -4.58
C LEU A 64 -8.20 1.92 -5.41
N GLY A 65 -8.94 0.95 -4.89
CA GLY A 65 -10.14 0.39 -5.53
C GLY A 65 -11.44 1.11 -5.20
N GLY A 66 -11.38 2.26 -4.52
CA GLY A 66 -12.53 3.03 -4.04
C GLY A 66 -13.23 3.87 -5.11
N GLU A 67 -14.00 4.85 -4.67
CA GLU A 67 -14.74 5.75 -5.55
C GLU A 67 -13.81 6.64 -6.37
N GLY A 68 -14.23 7.04 -7.58
CA GLY A 68 -13.47 7.93 -8.47
C GLY A 68 -12.40 7.23 -9.31
N VAL A 69 -12.36 5.90 -9.32
CA VAL A 69 -11.43 5.12 -10.15
C VAL A 69 -11.95 5.02 -11.59
N THR A 70 -11.13 5.41 -12.56
CA THR A 70 -11.43 5.21 -13.97
C THR A 70 -10.92 3.83 -14.41
N ALA A 71 -11.82 2.99 -14.90
CA ALA A 71 -11.47 1.68 -15.41
C ALA A 71 -10.89 1.75 -16.82
N VAL A 72 -9.75 1.12 -17.05
CA VAL A 72 -9.12 0.97 -18.36
C VAL A 72 -8.82 -0.51 -18.63
N THR A 73 -8.81 -0.91 -19.89
CA THR A 73 -8.55 -2.29 -20.30
C THR A 73 -7.50 -2.33 -21.40
N GLY A 74 -6.80 -3.46 -21.53
CA GLY A 74 -5.81 -3.69 -22.58
C GLY A 74 -5.66 -5.18 -22.85
N LYS A 75 -5.02 -5.54 -23.97
CA LYS A 75 -4.81 -6.94 -24.40
C LYS A 75 -3.94 -7.73 -23.42
N ASN A 76 -2.98 -7.07 -22.80
CA ASN A 76 -2.00 -7.61 -21.86
C ASN A 76 -1.63 -6.55 -20.84
N LEU A 77 -0.76 -6.90 -19.90
CA LEU A 77 -0.37 -6.02 -18.80
C LEU A 77 0.23 -4.69 -19.30
N VAL A 78 1.13 -4.75 -20.29
CA VAL A 78 1.79 -3.55 -20.85
C VAL A 78 0.77 -2.64 -21.55
N ALA A 79 -0.14 -3.20 -22.34
CA ALA A 79 -1.18 -2.42 -23.02
C ALA A 79 -2.15 -1.78 -22.03
N THR A 80 -2.51 -2.50 -20.95
CA THR A 80 -3.36 -1.96 -19.90
C THR A 80 -2.65 -0.82 -19.15
N ALA A 81 -1.37 -0.98 -18.85
CA ALA A 81 -0.58 0.07 -18.22
C ALA A 81 -0.42 1.31 -19.11
N ALA A 82 -0.20 1.11 -20.41
CA ALA A 82 -0.13 2.23 -21.37
C ALA A 82 -1.44 3.01 -21.44
N ASN A 83 -2.58 2.31 -21.46
CA ASN A 83 -3.90 2.95 -21.44
C ASN A 83 -4.16 3.67 -20.12
N ALA A 84 -3.73 3.09 -18.99
CA ALA A 84 -3.82 3.74 -17.69
C ALA A 84 -2.93 4.99 -17.60
N TRP A 85 -1.71 4.91 -18.13
CA TRP A 85 -0.81 6.06 -18.21
C TRP A 85 -1.42 7.19 -19.06
N ALA A 86 -2.00 6.88 -20.23
CA ALA A 86 -2.64 7.85 -21.08
C ALA A 86 -3.83 8.53 -20.38
N ALA A 87 -4.65 7.76 -19.66
CA ALA A 87 -5.75 8.30 -18.87
C ALA A 87 -5.26 9.23 -17.75
N LEU A 88 -4.19 8.84 -17.04
CA LEU A 88 -3.57 9.67 -16.02
C LEU A 88 -2.97 10.96 -16.60
N SER A 89 -2.29 10.87 -17.76
CA SER A 89 -1.66 12.02 -18.41
C SER A 89 -2.73 13.05 -18.81
N ASN A 90 -3.82 12.63 -19.41
CA ASN A 90 -4.94 13.51 -19.75
C ASN A 90 -5.53 14.18 -18.50
N LEU A 91 -5.72 13.42 -17.43
CA LEU A 91 -6.26 13.94 -16.17
C LEU A 91 -5.34 14.99 -15.56
N VAL A 92 -4.03 14.74 -15.55
CA VAL A 92 -3.03 15.65 -14.99
C VAL A 92 -2.92 16.93 -15.82
N GLU A 93 -2.99 16.82 -17.14
CA GLU A 93 -3.00 17.95 -18.05
C GLU A 93 -4.23 18.84 -17.82
N ASP A 94 -5.42 18.25 -17.66
CA ASP A 94 -6.66 18.97 -17.35
C ASP A 94 -6.58 19.75 -16.03
N TYR A 95 -5.84 19.23 -15.05
CA TYR A 95 -5.60 19.94 -13.79
C TYR A 95 -4.40 20.91 -13.82
N GLY A 96 -3.69 21.03 -14.96
CA GLY A 96 -2.56 21.94 -15.13
C GLY A 96 -1.30 21.56 -14.37
N PHE A 97 -1.16 20.28 -14.01
CA PHE A 97 0.09 19.73 -13.44
C PHE A 97 1.04 19.34 -14.57
N GLY A 98 2.35 19.38 -14.28
CA GLY A 98 3.39 19.04 -15.26
C GLY A 98 3.51 17.54 -15.57
N ASP A 99 4.74 17.06 -15.78
CA ASP A 99 4.99 15.67 -16.17
C ASP A 99 4.42 14.63 -15.21
N VAL A 100 3.86 13.55 -15.77
CA VAL A 100 3.26 12.44 -15.03
C VAL A 100 4.32 11.40 -14.69
N GLU A 101 4.69 11.31 -13.42
CA GLU A 101 5.43 10.16 -12.92
C GLU A 101 4.42 9.11 -12.41
N ALA A 102 4.08 8.15 -13.27
CA ALA A 102 3.11 7.13 -12.94
C ALA A 102 3.69 6.03 -12.05
N VAL A 103 2.86 5.50 -11.14
CA VAL A 103 3.15 4.34 -10.31
C VAL A 103 2.11 3.27 -10.57
N PHE A 104 2.55 2.07 -10.94
CA PHE A 104 1.71 0.91 -11.24
C PHE A 104 1.85 -0.13 -10.14
N LEU A 105 0.72 -0.57 -9.58
CA LEU A 105 0.68 -1.69 -8.63
C LEU A 105 0.08 -2.90 -9.34
N VAL A 106 0.82 -4.00 -9.36
CA VAL A 106 0.52 -5.19 -10.17
C VAL A 106 0.65 -6.45 -9.33
N ASN A 107 -0.20 -7.45 -9.61
CA ASN A 107 -0.04 -8.76 -8.99
C ASN A 107 1.22 -9.47 -9.52
N PRO A 108 2.03 -10.12 -8.65
CA PRO A 108 3.22 -10.86 -9.06
C PRO A 108 2.96 -11.94 -10.14
N VAL A 109 1.77 -12.55 -10.13
CA VAL A 109 1.39 -13.57 -11.13
C VAL A 109 1.25 -12.97 -12.51
N ASP A 110 0.59 -11.81 -12.62
CA ASP A 110 0.41 -11.12 -13.91
C ASP A 110 1.75 -10.58 -14.43
N PHE A 111 2.59 -10.11 -13.51
CA PHE A 111 3.92 -9.63 -13.86
C PHE A 111 4.82 -10.78 -14.37
N ALA A 112 4.84 -11.92 -13.67
CA ALA A 112 5.59 -13.11 -14.10
C ALA A 112 5.11 -13.63 -15.46
N LYS A 113 3.80 -13.61 -15.70
CA LYS A 113 3.20 -14.00 -16.98
C LYS A 113 3.67 -13.09 -18.12
N GLN A 114 3.66 -11.78 -17.90
CA GLN A 114 4.14 -10.81 -18.88
C GLN A 114 5.64 -10.99 -19.19
N ILE A 115 6.47 -11.30 -18.19
CA ILE A 115 7.89 -11.60 -18.38
C ILE A 115 8.06 -12.85 -19.23
N GLY A 116 7.31 -13.93 -18.94
CA GLY A 116 7.34 -15.16 -19.72
C GLY A 116 6.92 -14.98 -21.17
N GLU A 117 5.98 -14.09 -21.43
CA GLU A 117 5.53 -13.77 -22.80
C GLU A 117 6.52 -12.88 -23.57
N SER A 118 7.30 -12.05 -22.88
CA SER A 118 8.21 -11.07 -23.51
C SER A 118 9.66 -11.51 -23.64
N GLU A 119 10.00 -12.75 -23.24
CA GLU A 119 11.37 -13.29 -23.22
C GLU A 119 12.40 -12.44 -22.45
N VAL A 120 11.94 -11.55 -21.58
CA VAL A 120 12.81 -10.67 -20.76
C VAL A 120 13.15 -11.35 -19.44
N PHE A 121 14.24 -12.08 -19.42
CA PHE A 121 14.68 -12.86 -18.26
C PHE A 121 15.26 -12.04 -17.10
N SER A 122 15.61 -10.78 -17.31
CA SER A 122 16.33 -9.96 -16.32
C SER A 122 15.46 -9.43 -15.17
N ALA A 123 14.13 -9.56 -15.26
CA ALA A 123 13.21 -9.01 -14.27
C ALA A 123 12.65 -10.07 -13.30
N PHE A 124 13.11 -11.30 -13.33
CA PHE A 124 12.63 -12.36 -12.44
C PHE A 124 13.02 -12.06 -10.97
N GLY A 125 12.02 -12.03 -10.10
CA GLY A 125 12.22 -11.78 -8.67
C GLY A 125 12.30 -10.31 -8.26
N ILE A 126 12.17 -9.36 -9.19
CA ILE A 126 12.15 -7.94 -8.91
C ILE A 126 10.73 -7.52 -8.49
N SER A 127 10.60 -6.98 -7.27
CA SER A 127 9.33 -6.45 -6.76
C SER A 127 9.10 -4.98 -7.08
N TYR A 128 10.13 -4.30 -7.59
CA TYR A 128 10.14 -2.89 -7.88
C TYR A 128 11.00 -2.61 -9.12
N ILE A 129 10.46 -1.92 -10.10
CA ILE A 129 11.15 -1.54 -11.33
C ILE A 129 10.92 -0.07 -11.59
N GLU A 130 12.01 0.69 -11.65
CA GLU A 130 11.98 2.07 -12.11
C GLU A 130 11.84 2.11 -13.64
N ASN A 131 11.12 3.13 -14.13
CA ASN A 131 10.95 3.36 -15.57
C ASN A 131 10.51 2.12 -16.38
N TRP A 132 9.55 1.37 -15.84
CA TRP A 132 8.99 0.20 -16.50
C TRP A 132 8.30 0.58 -17.82
N ALA A 133 8.71 -0.06 -18.90
CA ALA A 133 8.21 0.20 -20.26
C ALA A 133 8.29 1.68 -20.69
N GLY A 134 9.09 2.52 -20.04
CA GLY A 134 9.15 3.97 -20.29
C GLY A 134 7.93 4.74 -19.76
N LEU A 135 7.04 4.10 -18.98
CA LEU A 135 5.78 4.69 -18.52
C LEU A 135 5.83 5.17 -17.06
N GLY A 136 6.66 4.55 -16.23
CA GLY A 136 6.75 4.89 -14.81
C GLY A 136 7.26 3.75 -13.94
N THR A 137 7.03 3.86 -12.64
CA THR A 137 7.48 2.87 -11.65
C THR A 137 6.48 1.73 -11.50
N LEU A 138 6.94 0.49 -11.55
CA LEU A 138 6.13 -0.70 -11.28
C LEU A 138 6.46 -1.27 -9.90
N ILE A 139 5.43 -1.53 -9.10
CA ILE A 139 5.52 -2.19 -7.79
C ILE A 139 4.70 -3.48 -7.85
N SER A 140 5.36 -4.61 -7.65
CA SER A 140 4.70 -5.91 -7.59
C SER A 140 4.27 -6.24 -6.16
N THR A 141 2.98 -6.48 -5.96
CA THR A 141 2.41 -6.80 -4.63
C THR A 141 1.27 -7.81 -4.72
N GLY A 142 1.31 -8.83 -3.87
CA GLY A 142 0.25 -9.82 -3.75
C GLY A 142 -1.07 -9.29 -3.16
N SER A 143 -1.10 -8.05 -2.70
CA SER A 143 -2.31 -7.39 -2.21
C SER A 143 -3.25 -6.97 -3.35
N VAL A 144 -2.74 -6.83 -4.58
CA VAL A 144 -3.54 -6.55 -5.78
C VAL A 144 -4.08 -7.88 -6.32
N ALA A 145 -5.35 -7.90 -6.69
CA ALA A 145 -5.96 -9.09 -7.30
C ALA A 145 -5.33 -9.40 -8.67
N ALA A 146 -5.16 -10.69 -8.99
CA ALA A 146 -4.71 -11.10 -10.31
C ALA A 146 -5.68 -10.60 -11.40
N GLY A 147 -5.14 -10.16 -12.52
CA GLY A 147 -5.89 -9.55 -13.61
C GLY A 147 -6.24 -8.06 -13.40
N THR A 148 -5.77 -7.46 -12.30
CA THR A 148 -6.00 -6.05 -11.98
C THR A 148 -4.68 -5.30 -11.90
N ILE A 149 -4.65 -4.09 -12.44
CA ILE A 149 -3.58 -3.12 -12.28
C ILE A 149 -4.16 -1.83 -11.69
N TYR A 150 -3.52 -1.29 -10.68
CA TYR A 150 -3.81 0.06 -10.21
C TYR A 150 -2.71 1.00 -10.68
N ALA A 151 -3.10 2.15 -11.18
CA ALA A 151 -2.18 3.20 -11.61
C ALA A 151 -2.53 4.51 -10.91
N THR A 152 -1.52 5.21 -10.44
CA THR A 152 -1.66 6.51 -9.80
C THR A 152 -0.45 7.38 -10.12
N VAL A 153 -0.54 8.68 -9.82
CA VAL A 153 0.58 9.60 -9.94
C VAL A 153 1.38 9.58 -8.64
N LYS A 154 2.70 9.60 -8.74
CA LYS A 154 3.60 9.69 -7.58
C LYS A 154 3.27 10.92 -6.74
N GLY A 155 3.15 10.71 -5.43
CA GLY A 155 2.79 11.78 -4.48
C GLY A 155 1.30 12.10 -4.38
N ASN A 156 0.44 11.48 -5.19
CA ASN A 156 -1.02 11.66 -5.09
C ASN A 156 -1.60 11.01 -3.82
N ILE A 157 -0.94 9.96 -3.32
CA ILE A 157 -1.38 9.26 -2.11
C ILE A 157 -0.52 9.70 -0.93
N LYS A 158 -1.16 10.15 0.12
CA LYS A 158 -0.52 10.52 1.39
C LYS A 158 -1.02 9.58 2.47
N VAL A 159 -0.11 9.02 3.24
CA VAL A 159 -0.40 8.21 4.42
C VAL A 159 -0.18 9.10 5.64
N TYR A 160 -1.22 9.30 6.42
CA TYR A 160 -1.16 10.00 7.69
C TYR A 160 -1.13 8.95 8.79
N VAL A 161 -0.15 9.04 9.66
CA VAL A 161 -0.01 8.17 10.83
C VAL A 161 0.04 9.08 12.06
N SER A 162 -0.76 8.77 13.07
CA SER A 162 -0.64 9.47 14.34
C SER A 162 0.73 9.14 14.96
N PRO A 163 1.50 10.15 15.38
CA PRO A 163 2.75 9.89 16.10
C PRO A 163 2.41 9.20 17.41
N THR A 164 2.91 8.01 17.56
CA THR A 164 2.71 7.18 18.74
C THR A 164 3.93 7.33 19.64
N ASP A 165 3.96 8.41 20.40
CA ASP A 165 4.98 8.64 21.41
C ASP A 165 4.51 8.03 22.73
N GLY A 166 4.98 6.85 23.08
CA GLY A 166 4.83 6.33 24.42
C GLY A 166 4.65 4.82 24.55
N ASP A 167 4.94 4.34 25.75
CA ASP A 167 4.83 2.95 26.19
C ASP A 167 3.36 2.43 26.19
N GLU A 168 2.38 3.32 26.03
CA GLU A 168 0.94 2.98 26.06
C GLU A 168 0.46 2.16 24.88
N LEU A 169 1.27 2.05 23.81
CA LEU A 169 0.93 1.29 22.60
C LEU A 169 1.40 -0.15 22.63
N PHE A 170 2.37 -0.45 23.47
CA PHE A 170 2.88 -1.77 23.71
C PHE A 170 2.55 -2.22 25.11
N ASP A 171 1.63 -3.17 25.22
CA ASP A 171 1.36 -3.81 26.51
C ASP A 171 1.64 -5.31 26.41
N CYS A 172 2.46 -5.82 27.33
CA CYS A 172 2.80 -7.23 27.43
C CYS A 172 2.32 -7.72 28.80
N TYR A 173 1.29 -8.55 28.80
CA TYR A 173 0.71 -9.08 30.01
C TYR A 173 0.50 -10.60 29.92
N THR A 174 0.48 -11.25 31.07
CA THR A 174 0.10 -12.66 31.17
C THR A 174 -1.38 -12.72 31.54
N ASP A 175 -2.18 -13.36 30.69
CA ASP A 175 -3.58 -13.57 30.99
C ASP A 175 -3.82 -14.72 32.00
N GLU A 176 -5.06 -14.84 32.48
CA GLU A 176 -5.45 -15.88 33.44
C GLU A 176 -5.27 -17.32 32.91
N THR A 177 -5.12 -17.49 31.61
CA THR A 177 -4.92 -18.78 30.94
C THR A 177 -3.44 -19.15 30.82
N GLY A 178 -2.53 -18.31 31.31
CA GLY A 178 -1.07 -18.54 31.26
C GLY A 178 -0.47 -18.24 29.89
N TYR A 179 -1.14 -17.49 29.02
CA TYR A 179 -0.58 -16.97 27.79
C TYR A 179 0.04 -15.61 28.04
N ILE A 180 1.17 -15.35 27.42
CA ILE A 180 1.74 -14.00 27.34
C ILE A 180 1.13 -13.32 26.14
N ALA A 181 0.34 -12.28 26.38
CA ALA A 181 -0.24 -11.48 25.34
C ALA A 181 0.61 -10.23 25.12
N VAL A 182 0.96 -9.97 23.87
CA VAL A 182 1.57 -8.73 23.42
C VAL A 182 0.51 -8.00 22.61
N SER A 183 0.09 -6.81 23.06
CA SER A 183 -0.89 -6.00 22.37
C SER A 183 -0.23 -4.75 21.81
N HIS A 184 -0.66 -4.39 20.60
CA HIS A 184 -0.23 -3.19 19.92
C HIS A 184 -1.47 -2.49 19.40
N SER A 185 -1.59 -1.20 19.60
CA SER A 185 -2.60 -0.38 18.98
C SER A 185 -1.93 0.62 18.04
N ALA A 186 -2.43 0.73 16.82
CA ALA A 186 -1.97 1.72 15.87
C ALA A 186 -3.16 2.55 15.42
N GLU A 187 -2.98 3.85 15.38
CA GLU A 187 -3.90 4.78 14.72
C GLU A 187 -3.46 4.96 13.28
N LEU A 188 -4.33 4.61 12.34
CA LEU A 188 -4.11 4.75 10.90
C LEU A 188 -5.22 5.59 10.30
#